data_06f067197c1426449d52ada81a1eac62
#
_entry.id   06f067197c1426449d52ada81a1eac62
#
_cell.length_a   1.000
_cell.length_b   1.000
_cell.length_c   1.000
_cell.angle_alpha   90.00
_cell.angle_beta   90.00
_cell.angle_gamma   90.00
#
_symmetry.space_group_name_H-M   'P 1'
#
loop_
_entity.id
_entity.type
_entity.pdbx_description
1 polymer ?
#
loop_
_entity_poly.entity_id
_entity_poly.type
_entity_poly.pdbx_seq_one_letter_code
_entity_poly.pdbx_strand_id
1 'polypeptide(L)'
;MNNKSSEITIVYIEDSDDVRFACEQTLTLAGYRVISCCDAEHSIPLIQSQANIIILTDVRLPGISGLELLSYINEMDSKIPVILITGHGDVEMAVDAMRNGAFDFIEKPSSSDKLLSIIARAVEKRRLVLENQQLLANLQQENGPVLIGRSPQMQQLRKMILNVADTGADVLIYGETGCGKEVVARMLHHWSTRRQGQFVALNCAGLPETLFESEIFGHEAGAFTGAVKKRIGKIEHANGGTLFLDEIEGMPSGMQVKLLRVLQERTIERLGANQLIPVNCRVIAATKEDLLRRSEEHLFRLDLYYRLNVVSLNIPPLRQRREDIPELFYWFASQAAQKYNRPLPDISPMLLAWLQSQSWPGNVRELKHNAECFVLGLLTHHQPVPMTQQEESGLTACIDAFEKKLIEDMLRQTEGQVSLTARLLQLPRKTLYDKLNKHQIQPQVYRPESSS
;
A
#
# COMPACT_ATOMS: atom_id res chain seq x y z
N MET A 1 -14.27 4.59 33.58
CA MET A 1 -13.36 5.73 33.68
C MET A 1 -13.30 6.40 32.30
N ASN A 2 -13.68 7.61 32.27
CA ASN A 2 -13.93 8.57 31.19
C ASN A 2 -13.22 8.35 29.83
N ASN A 3 -14.00 7.99 28.84
CA ASN A 3 -13.64 8.10 27.42
C ASN A 3 -13.92 9.56 26.97
N LYS A 4 -12.99 10.47 27.21
CA LYS A 4 -13.08 11.91 26.88
C LYS A 4 -12.40 12.30 25.56
N SER A 5 -12.13 11.35 24.66
CA SER A 5 -11.37 11.64 23.45
C SER A 5 -12.06 11.12 22.19
N SER A 6 -13.15 11.78 21.78
CA SER A 6 -13.57 11.94 20.37
C SER A 6 -15.04 12.37 20.25
N GLU A 7 -15.44 13.41 20.98
CA GLU A 7 -16.73 14.06 20.69
C GLU A 7 -16.61 14.82 19.37
N ILE A 8 -17.37 14.40 18.36
CA ILE A 8 -17.46 15.10 17.08
C ILE A 8 -18.23 16.40 17.31
N THR A 9 -17.66 17.50 16.85
CA THR A 9 -18.25 18.84 16.96
C THR A 9 -18.99 19.18 15.66
N ILE A 10 -20.19 19.71 15.76
CA ILE A 10 -20.96 20.24 14.65
C ILE A 10 -20.59 21.71 14.48
N VAL A 11 -20.04 22.09 13.34
CA VAL A 11 -19.89 23.49 12.95
C VAL A 11 -21.12 23.89 12.16
N TYR A 12 -21.96 24.71 12.76
CA TYR A 12 -23.22 25.17 12.18
C TYR A 12 -23.10 26.61 11.66
N ILE A 13 -23.45 26.84 10.40
CA ILE A 13 -23.27 28.13 9.74
C ILE A 13 -24.63 28.59 9.21
N GLU A 14 -25.10 29.70 9.71
CA GLU A 14 -26.42 30.28 9.42
C GLU A 14 -26.36 31.79 9.68
N ASP A 15 -26.80 32.59 8.74
CA ASP A 15 -26.78 34.06 8.86
C ASP A 15 -27.89 34.62 9.75
N SER A 16 -29.06 33.97 9.77
CA SER A 16 -30.18 34.39 10.62
C SER A 16 -29.95 34.02 12.08
N ASP A 17 -29.88 35.02 12.97
CA ASP A 17 -29.66 34.85 14.41
C ASP A 17 -30.75 33.97 15.07
N ASP A 18 -32.00 34.17 14.71
CA ASP A 18 -33.11 33.40 15.30
C ASP A 18 -33.08 31.94 14.88
N VAL A 19 -32.81 31.66 13.61
CA VAL A 19 -32.71 30.30 13.06
C VAL A 19 -31.47 29.60 13.63
N ARG A 20 -30.35 30.33 13.68
CA ARG A 20 -29.09 29.81 14.24
C ARG A 20 -29.27 29.41 15.70
N PHE A 21 -29.86 30.27 16.53
CA PHE A 21 -30.10 30.00 17.95
C PHE A 21 -31.04 28.80 18.15
N ALA A 22 -32.15 28.71 17.41
CA ALA A 22 -33.14 27.64 17.54
C ALA A 22 -32.55 26.27 17.15
N CYS A 23 -31.76 26.22 16.05
CA CYS A 23 -31.13 25.00 15.61
C CYS A 23 -30.00 24.57 16.56
N GLU A 24 -29.15 25.50 17.01
CA GLU A 24 -28.10 25.24 17.99
C GLU A 24 -28.69 24.66 19.29
N GLN A 25 -29.79 25.21 19.79
CA GLN A 25 -30.48 24.71 20.98
C GLN A 25 -31.02 23.30 20.76
N THR A 26 -31.61 23.02 19.60
CA THR A 26 -32.12 21.69 19.23
C THR A 26 -31.02 20.65 19.22
N LEU A 27 -29.86 20.96 18.61
CA LEU A 27 -28.71 20.08 18.53
C LEU A 27 -28.05 19.86 19.89
N THR A 28 -27.95 20.91 20.69
CA THR A 28 -27.39 20.83 22.06
C THR A 28 -28.26 20.00 22.99
N LEU A 29 -29.60 20.15 22.91
CA LEU A 29 -30.53 19.30 23.64
C LEU A 29 -30.48 17.82 23.24
N ALA A 30 -30.15 17.54 21.98
CA ALA A 30 -29.88 16.19 21.48
C ALA A 30 -28.52 15.62 21.91
N GLY A 31 -27.71 16.39 22.65
CA GLY A 31 -26.42 15.95 23.19
C GLY A 31 -25.22 16.18 22.30
N TYR A 32 -25.35 16.93 21.21
CA TYR A 32 -24.22 17.26 20.33
C TYR A 32 -23.49 18.52 20.81
N ARG A 33 -22.17 18.54 20.60
CA ARG A 33 -21.38 19.76 20.75
C ARG A 33 -21.49 20.59 19.49
N VAL A 34 -21.93 21.85 19.61
CA VAL A 34 -22.15 22.74 18.47
C VAL A 34 -21.29 23.99 18.61
N ILE A 35 -20.72 24.45 17.50
CA ILE A 35 -20.10 25.77 17.34
C ILE A 35 -20.83 26.43 16.20
N SER A 36 -21.51 27.54 16.47
CA SER A 36 -22.28 28.28 15.49
C SER A 36 -21.51 29.48 14.97
N CYS A 37 -21.61 29.74 13.65
CA CYS A 37 -21.02 30.88 12.94
C CYS A 37 -22.11 31.61 12.14
N CYS A 38 -21.96 32.93 11.96
CA CYS A 38 -22.89 33.73 11.18
C CYS A 38 -22.60 33.74 9.67
N ASP A 39 -21.40 33.34 9.26
CA ASP A 39 -20.92 33.29 7.89
C ASP A 39 -19.86 32.23 7.70
N ALA A 40 -19.51 31.95 6.44
CA ALA A 40 -18.53 30.94 6.07
C ALA A 40 -17.10 31.35 6.43
N GLU A 41 -16.77 32.66 6.32
CA GLU A 41 -15.42 33.18 6.55
C GLU A 41 -14.97 32.98 7.99
N HIS A 42 -15.85 33.20 8.97
CA HIS A 42 -15.56 32.93 10.39
C HIS A 42 -15.46 31.43 10.71
N SER A 43 -16.07 30.57 9.90
CA SER A 43 -16.00 29.12 10.09
C SER A 43 -14.68 28.50 9.60
N ILE A 44 -14.01 29.04 8.59
CA ILE A 44 -12.81 28.51 7.96
C ILE A 44 -11.66 28.26 8.97
N PRO A 45 -11.28 29.22 9.85
CA PRO A 45 -10.22 28.98 10.83
C PRO A 45 -10.57 27.85 11.82
N LEU A 46 -11.84 27.69 12.18
CA LEU A 46 -12.31 26.61 13.05
C LEU A 46 -12.23 25.26 12.35
N ILE A 47 -12.62 25.20 11.07
CA ILE A 47 -12.55 24.00 10.25
C ILE A 47 -11.10 23.55 10.07
N GLN A 48 -10.17 24.48 9.85
CA GLN A 48 -8.74 24.16 9.71
C GLN A 48 -8.08 23.68 11.01
N SER A 49 -8.56 24.15 12.17
CA SER A 49 -7.98 23.85 13.47
C SER A 49 -8.47 22.53 14.10
N GLN A 50 -9.57 21.96 13.62
CA GLN A 50 -10.22 20.80 14.25
C GLN A 50 -10.45 19.66 13.24
N ALA A 51 -9.91 18.48 13.57
CA ALA A 51 -10.11 17.29 12.74
C ALA A 51 -11.46 16.58 13.00
N ASN A 52 -12.02 16.72 14.22
CA ASN A 52 -13.21 15.96 14.66
C ASN A 52 -14.48 16.78 14.45
N ILE A 53 -14.81 17.12 13.20
CA ILE A 53 -15.94 17.96 12.86
C ILE A 53 -16.83 17.37 11.77
N ILE A 54 -18.09 17.79 11.78
CA ILE A 54 -19.01 17.78 10.64
C ILE A 54 -19.54 19.20 10.42
N ILE A 55 -19.92 19.49 9.19
CA ILE A 55 -20.39 20.82 8.80
C ILE A 55 -21.87 20.76 8.49
N LEU A 56 -22.61 21.70 9.07
CA LEU A 56 -24.01 21.97 8.76
C LEU A 56 -24.09 23.43 8.31
N THR A 57 -24.44 23.71 7.07
CA THR A 57 -24.40 25.09 6.53
C THR A 57 -25.63 25.42 5.72
N ASP A 58 -26.12 26.66 5.83
CA ASP A 58 -27.07 27.17 4.84
C ASP A 58 -26.38 27.31 3.47
N VAL A 59 -27.15 27.09 2.43
CA VAL A 59 -26.68 27.30 1.04
C VAL A 59 -26.50 28.79 0.74
N ARG A 60 -27.40 29.61 1.25
CA ARG A 60 -27.39 31.07 1.03
C ARG A 60 -26.81 31.79 2.25
N LEU A 61 -25.53 32.10 2.16
CA LEU A 61 -24.80 32.86 3.16
C LEU A 61 -24.33 34.17 2.55
N PRO A 62 -24.15 35.25 3.35
CA PRO A 62 -23.47 36.47 2.91
C PRO A 62 -22.00 36.15 2.63
N GLY A 63 -21.44 36.70 1.55
CA GLY A 63 -20.04 36.46 1.15
C GLY A 63 -19.89 35.09 0.46
N ILE A 64 -19.16 34.18 1.06
CA ILE A 64 -18.95 32.83 0.55
C ILE A 64 -20.22 32.00 0.77
N SER A 65 -20.80 31.46 -0.31
CA SER A 65 -21.99 30.60 -0.23
C SER A 65 -21.66 29.22 0.37
N GLY A 66 -22.69 28.50 0.88
CA GLY A 66 -22.51 27.15 1.38
C GLY A 66 -22.00 26.14 0.34
N LEU A 67 -22.26 26.37 -0.95
CA LEU A 67 -21.74 25.55 -2.06
C LEU A 67 -20.25 25.83 -2.33
N GLU A 68 -19.81 27.07 -2.24
CA GLU A 68 -18.41 27.42 -2.36
C GLU A 68 -17.62 26.89 -1.14
N LEU A 69 -18.21 26.97 0.05
CA LEU A 69 -17.65 26.39 1.27
C LEU A 69 -17.52 24.85 1.14
N LEU A 70 -18.51 24.16 0.57
CA LEU A 70 -18.45 22.72 0.27
C LEU A 70 -17.25 22.39 -0.63
N SER A 71 -17.06 23.17 -1.70
CA SER A 71 -15.93 22.98 -2.62
C SER A 71 -14.59 23.17 -1.89
N TYR A 72 -14.47 24.22 -1.08
CA TYR A 72 -13.29 24.47 -0.26
C TYR A 72 -12.99 23.31 0.72
N ILE A 73 -14.01 22.80 1.41
CA ILE A 73 -13.85 21.70 2.36
C ILE A 73 -13.44 20.42 1.64
N ASN A 74 -14.02 20.14 0.48
CA ASN A 74 -13.66 18.94 -0.32
C ASN A 74 -12.22 18.98 -0.84
N GLU A 75 -11.69 20.15 -1.17
CA GLU A 75 -10.28 20.33 -1.52
C GLU A 75 -9.35 20.09 -0.32
N MET A 76 -9.77 20.49 0.88
CA MET A 76 -9.00 20.35 2.10
C MET A 76 -9.06 18.93 2.68
N ASP A 77 -10.24 18.38 2.91
CA ASP A 77 -10.50 17.01 3.40
C ASP A 77 -11.89 16.52 2.96
N SER A 78 -11.96 15.83 1.83
CA SER A 78 -13.21 15.26 1.28
C SER A 78 -13.91 14.23 2.17
N LYS A 79 -13.31 13.89 3.32
CA LYS A 79 -13.88 12.97 4.31
C LYS A 79 -14.66 13.69 5.41
N ILE A 80 -14.66 15.01 5.45
CA ILE A 80 -15.50 15.80 6.35
C ILE A 80 -16.92 15.80 5.78
N PRO A 81 -17.94 15.31 6.52
CA PRO A 81 -19.31 15.37 6.06
C PRO A 81 -19.82 16.81 6.07
N VAL A 82 -20.30 17.29 4.92
CA VAL A 82 -20.95 18.59 4.78
C VAL A 82 -22.42 18.37 4.46
N ILE A 83 -23.31 18.90 5.30
CA ILE A 83 -24.77 18.87 5.15
C ILE A 83 -25.22 20.26 4.79
N LEU A 84 -25.92 20.39 3.67
CA LEU A 84 -26.46 21.69 3.20
C LEU A 84 -27.91 21.84 3.63
N ILE A 85 -28.27 23.03 4.09
CA ILE A 85 -29.66 23.39 4.43
C ILE A 85 -30.09 24.53 3.49
N THR A 86 -31.33 24.50 2.99
CA THR A 86 -31.87 25.57 2.16
C THR A 86 -33.33 25.88 2.47
N GLY A 87 -33.74 27.14 2.31
CA GLY A 87 -35.12 27.56 2.49
C GLY A 87 -36.03 27.41 1.27
N HIS A 88 -35.47 27.11 0.09
CA HIS A 88 -36.23 26.86 -1.14
C HIS A 88 -35.60 25.70 -1.89
N GLY A 89 -36.38 24.61 -2.00
CA GLY A 89 -35.96 23.38 -2.65
C GLY A 89 -35.93 23.52 -4.16
N ASP A 90 -34.78 23.91 -4.67
CA ASP A 90 -34.47 23.71 -6.07
C ASP A 90 -33.86 22.30 -6.20
N VAL A 91 -34.62 21.37 -6.80
CA VAL A 91 -34.19 19.96 -6.95
C VAL A 91 -32.87 19.88 -7.74
N GLU A 92 -32.66 20.78 -8.69
CA GLU A 92 -31.41 20.86 -9.44
C GLU A 92 -30.22 21.21 -8.55
N MET A 93 -30.40 22.18 -7.65
CA MET A 93 -29.36 22.58 -6.69
C MET A 93 -29.00 21.45 -5.70
N ALA A 94 -29.99 20.68 -5.24
CA ALA A 94 -29.76 19.51 -4.38
C ALA A 94 -28.98 18.42 -5.12
N VAL A 95 -29.29 18.14 -6.36
CA VAL A 95 -28.59 17.17 -7.20
C VAL A 95 -27.15 17.61 -7.46
N ASP A 96 -26.93 18.88 -7.75
CA ASP A 96 -25.59 19.43 -7.98
C ASP A 96 -24.76 19.45 -6.69
N ALA A 97 -25.33 19.76 -5.56
CA ALA A 97 -24.68 19.67 -4.27
C ALA A 97 -24.21 18.24 -3.96
N MET A 98 -25.05 17.23 -4.20
CA MET A 98 -24.70 15.83 -4.01
C MET A 98 -23.60 15.35 -4.99
N ARG A 99 -23.65 15.80 -6.24
CA ARG A 99 -22.60 15.53 -7.24
C ARG A 99 -21.25 16.14 -6.83
N ASN A 100 -21.31 17.32 -6.20
CA ASN A 100 -20.12 18.01 -5.70
C ASN A 100 -19.64 17.51 -4.33
N GLY A 101 -20.16 16.36 -3.86
CA GLY A 101 -19.64 15.69 -2.66
C GLY A 101 -20.29 16.09 -1.34
N ALA A 102 -21.44 16.76 -1.34
CA ALA A 102 -22.22 16.95 -0.12
C ALA A 102 -22.62 15.59 0.50
N PHE A 103 -22.63 15.51 1.82
CA PHE A 103 -23.07 14.32 2.53
C PHE A 103 -24.57 14.11 2.45
N ASP A 104 -25.32 15.20 2.63
CA ASP A 104 -26.79 15.22 2.52
C ASP A 104 -27.27 16.67 2.30
N PHE A 105 -28.56 16.80 1.98
CA PHE A 105 -29.25 18.05 1.72
C PHE A 105 -30.59 18.11 2.45
N ILE A 106 -30.90 19.22 3.11
CA ILE A 106 -32.10 19.41 3.95
C ILE A 106 -32.84 20.66 3.50
N GLU A 107 -34.12 20.51 3.21
CA GLU A 107 -35.02 21.63 2.89
C GLU A 107 -35.68 22.19 4.15
N LYS A 108 -35.68 23.51 4.33
CA LYS A 108 -36.43 24.23 5.39
C LYS A 108 -37.90 24.45 4.95
N PRO A 109 -38.89 24.25 5.83
CA PRO A 109 -38.81 23.76 7.20
C PRO A 109 -38.67 22.27 7.28
N SER A 110 -37.66 21.77 8.01
CA SER A 110 -37.51 20.35 8.28
C SER A 110 -37.94 19.98 9.69
N SER A 111 -38.46 18.77 9.86
CA SER A 111 -38.73 18.27 11.22
C SER A 111 -37.40 18.04 11.95
N SER A 112 -37.39 18.31 13.27
CA SER A 112 -36.21 18.05 14.11
C SER A 112 -35.75 16.59 14.02
N ASP A 113 -36.66 15.63 13.89
CA ASP A 113 -36.36 14.21 13.75
C ASP A 113 -35.57 13.92 12.47
N LYS A 114 -35.95 14.54 11.32
CA LYS A 114 -35.23 14.37 10.04
C LYS A 114 -33.81 14.97 10.14
N LEU A 115 -33.68 16.18 10.69
CA LEU A 115 -32.38 16.82 10.89
C LEU A 115 -31.47 15.94 11.78
N LEU A 116 -31.95 15.49 12.92
CA LEU A 116 -31.20 14.66 13.86
C LEU A 116 -30.80 13.31 13.27
N SER A 117 -31.67 12.69 12.46
CA SER A 117 -31.35 11.44 11.75
C SER A 117 -30.21 11.60 10.76
N ILE A 118 -30.19 12.68 9.98
CA ILE A 118 -29.10 12.96 9.02
C ILE A 118 -27.80 13.26 9.74
N ILE A 119 -27.85 14.06 10.81
CA ILE A 119 -26.69 14.36 11.65
C ILE A 119 -26.11 13.11 12.28
N ALA A 120 -26.95 12.22 12.82
CA ALA A 120 -26.50 10.97 13.42
C ALA A 120 -25.71 10.11 12.41
N ARG A 121 -26.18 10.02 11.15
CA ARG A 121 -25.49 9.31 10.07
C ARG A 121 -24.16 9.98 9.70
N ALA A 122 -24.12 11.30 9.65
CA ALA A 122 -22.91 12.06 9.37
C ALA A 122 -21.85 11.90 10.47
N VAL A 123 -22.27 12.00 11.73
CA VAL A 123 -21.43 11.77 12.91
C VAL A 123 -20.86 10.35 12.88
N GLU A 124 -21.69 9.35 12.64
CA GLU A 124 -21.24 7.95 12.58
C GLU A 124 -20.24 7.73 11.45
N LYS A 125 -20.50 8.29 10.24
CA LYS A 125 -19.53 8.22 9.13
C LYS A 125 -18.18 8.86 9.52
N ARG A 126 -18.20 10.07 10.11
CA ARG A 126 -16.96 10.74 10.53
C ARG A 126 -16.24 9.97 11.62
N ARG A 127 -16.96 9.42 12.60
CA ARG A 127 -16.40 8.58 13.66
C ARG A 127 -15.65 7.37 13.07
N LEU A 128 -16.28 6.65 12.16
CA LEU A 128 -15.65 5.49 11.49
C LEU A 128 -14.40 5.89 10.70
N VAL A 129 -14.41 7.05 10.04
CA VAL A 129 -13.23 7.56 9.32
C VAL A 129 -12.11 7.87 10.31
N LEU A 130 -12.40 8.55 11.42
CA LEU A 130 -11.41 8.92 12.43
C LEU A 130 -10.88 7.68 13.19
N GLU A 131 -11.76 6.73 13.55
CA GLU A 131 -11.34 5.46 14.15
C GLU A 131 -10.43 4.67 13.21
N ASN A 132 -10.74 4.62 11.92
CA ASN A 132 -9.89 3.96 10.93
C ASN A 132 -8.54 4.67 10.80
N GLN A 133 -8.52 6.00 10.76
CA GLN A 133 -7.28 6.80 10.76
C GLN A 133 -6.47 6.59 12.05
N GLN A 134 -7.14 6.52 13.20
CA GLN A 134 -6.52 6.30 14.50
C GLN A 134 -5.97 4.88 14.65
N LEU A 135 -6.71 3.88 14.15
CA LEU A 135 -6.24 2.50 14.07
C LEU A 135 -5.01 2.38 13.16
N LEU A 136 -5.02 3.04 12.02
CA LEU A 136 -3.87 3.10 11.11
C LEU A 136 -2.68 3.85 11.73
N ALA A 137 -2.93 4.94 12.45
CA ALA A 137 -1.90 5.71 13.17
C ALA A 137 -1.36 4.94 14.39
N ASN A 138 -2.20 4.22 15.14
CA ASN A 138 -1.78 3.38 16.26
C ASN A 138 -0.96 2.17 15.78
N LEU A 139 -1.30 1.60 14.62
CA LEU A 139 -0.46 0.61 13.94
C LEU A 139 0.91 1.19 13.51
N GLN A 140 0.98 2.51 13.31
CA GLN A 140 2.23 3.23 13.02
C GLN A 140 2.98 3.68 14.30
N GLN A 141 2.28 3.97 15.39
CA GLN A 141 2.89 4.38 16.68
C GLN A 141 3.39 3.21 17.53
N GLU A 142 2.80 2.04 17.44
CA GLU A 142 3.45 0.81 17.87
C GLU A 142 4.49 0.44 16.81
N ASN A 143 5.66 1.03 16.86
CA ASN A 143 6.87 0.90 16.02
C ASN A 143 7.13 -0.49 15.38
N GLY A 144 6.11 -1.16 14.86
CA GLY A 144 6.14 -2.47 14.25
C GLY A 144 5.96 -2.41 12.72
N PRO A 145 6.55 -3.34 11.99
CA PRO A 145 6.37 -3.45 10.56
C PRO A 145 4.91 -3.81 10.23
N VAL A 146 4.30 -3.07 9.31
CA VAL A 146 2.89 -3.27 8.90
C VAL A 146 2.84 -4.14 7.65
N LEU A 147 2.10 -5.24 7.73
CA LEU A 147 1.80 -6.10 6.58
C LEU A 147 0.44 -5.67 5.98
N ILE A 148 0.50 -4.93 4.88
CA ILE A 148 -0.68 -4.39 4.19
C ILE A 148 -1.27 -5.44 3.27
N GLY A 149 -2.62 -5.47 3.17
CA GLY A 149 -3.39 -6.35 2.31
C GLY A 149 -4.55 -6.99 3.04
N ARG A 150 -5.70 -7.09 2.35
CA ARG A 150 -6.97 -7.65 2.87
C ARG A 150 -7.35 -8.96 2.19
N SER A 151 -6.58 -9.41 1.22
CA SER A 151 -6.81 -10.67 0.53
C SER A 151 -6.85 -11.85 1.51
N PRO A 152 -7.64 -12.90 1.24
CA PRO A 152 -7.75 -14.07 2.08
C PRO A 152 -6.38 -14.70 2.38
N GLN A 153 -5.49 -14.75 1.38
CA GLN A 153 -4.13 -15.26 1.52
C GLN A 153 -3.30 -14.44 2.52
N MET A 154 -3.39 -13.10 2.48
CA MET A 154 -2.69 -12.22 3.41
C MET A 154 -3.27 -12.29 4.82
N GLN A 155 -4.59 -12.46 4.95
CA GLN A 155 -5.22 -12.68 6.25
C GLN A 155 -4.76 -14.01 6.88
N GLN A 156 -4.70 -15.08 6.08
CA GLN A 156 -4.19 -16.37 6.53
C GLN A 156 -2.72 -16.28 6.94
N LEU A 157 -1.87 -15.65 6.13
CA LEU A 157 -0.46 -15.42 6.44
C LEU A 157 -0.31 -14.65 7.76
N ARG A 158 -1.08 -13.59 7.96
CA ARG A 158 -1.05 -12.80 9.21
C ARG A 158 -1.42 -13.65 10.44
N LYS A 159 -2.44 -14.50 10.34
CA LYS A 159 -2.80 -15.45 11.40
C LYS A 159 -1.66 -16.43 11.71
N MET A 160 -1.02 -16.98 10.66
CA MET A 160 0.12 -17.88 10.83
C MET A 160 1.30 -17.18 11.50
N ILE A 161 1.64 -15.94 11.10
CA ILE A 161 2.69 -15.14 11.72
C ILE A 161 2.42 -14.96 13.23
N LEU A 162 1.20 -14.57 13.61
CA LEU A 162 0.82 -14.39 15.02
C LEU A 162 0.95 -15.68 15.82
N ASN A 163 0.50 -16.81 15.28
CA ASN A 163 0.56 -18.11 15.94
C ASN A 163 2.02 -18.61 16.14
N VAL A 164 2.93 -18.22 15.27
CA VAL A 164 4.33 -18.68 15.29
C VAL A 164 5.25 -17.69 15.99
N ALA A 165 4.86 -16.44 16.12
CA ALA A 165 5.71 -15.37 16.65
C ALA A 165 6.24 -15.73 18.06
N ASP A 166 5.37 -16.16 18.97
CA ASP A 166 5.73 -16.47 20.37
C ASP A 166 6.41 -17.82 20.59
N THR A 167 6.37 -18.74 19.62
CA THR A 167 6.89 -20.09 19.81
C THR A 167 8.41 -20.16 19.90
N GLY A 168 9.12 -19.12 19.46
CA GLY A 168 10.59 -19.13 19.38
C GLY A 168 11.15 -20.09 18.31
N ALA A 169 10.30 -20.79 17.57
CA ALA A 169 10.71 -21.72 16.50
C ALA A 169 11.42 -20.99 15.37
N ASP A 170 12.42 -21.66 14.76
CA ASP A 170 13.06 -21.19 13.55
C ASP A 170 12.05 -21.23 12.37
N VAL A 171 12.11 -20.24 11.48
CA VAL A 171 11.12 -20.07 10.41
C VAL A 171 11.80 -19.92 9.04
N LEU A 172 11.28 -20.62 8.06
CA LEU A 172 11.67 -20.48 6.66
C LEU A 172 10.58 -19.75 5.88
N ILE A 173 10.92 -18.60 5.27
CA ILE A 173 9.99 -17.77 4.51
C ILE A 173 10.26 -17.98 3.03
N TYR A 174 9.25 -18.47 2.32
CA TYR A 174 9.25 -18.57 0.86
C TYR A 174 8.54 -17.39 0.23
N GLY A 175 9.10 -16.88 -0.86
CA GLY A 175 8.44 -15.86 -1.66
C GLY A 175 9.36 -15.22 -2.70
N GLU A 176 8.77 -14.78 -3.78
CA GLU A 176 9.50 -14.12 -4.87
C GLU A 176 10.22 -12.85 -4.42
N THR A 177 11.15 -12.38 -5.24
CA THR A 177 11.85 -11.11 -5.00
C THR A 177 10.83 -9.96 -4.89
N GLY A 178 10.99 -9.11 -3.88
CA GLY A 178 10.13 -7.94 -3.67
C GLY A 178 8.74 -8.22 -3.10
N CYS A 179 8.39 -9.46 -2.71
CA CYS A 179 7.07 -9.80 -2.14
C CYS A 179 6.88 -9.35 -0.67
N GLY A 180 7.98 -8.99 0.06
CA GLY A 180 7.92 -8.51 1.43
C GLY A 180 8.49 -9.47 2.50
N LYS A 181 9.41 -10.38 2.16
CA LYS A 181 10.00 -11.35 3.09
C LYS A 181 10.61 -10.71 4.36
N GLU A 182 11.34 -9.62 4.20
CA GLU A 182 11.92 -8.90 5.34
C GLU A 182 10.84 -8.29 6.25
N VAL A 183 9.74 -7.79 5.70
CA VAL A 183 8.61 -7.26 6.49
C VAL A 183 8.03 -8.37 7.37
N VAL A 184 7.81 -9.56 6.82
CA VAL A 184 7.33 -10.73 7.57
C VAL A 184 8.33 -11.15 8.66
N ALA A 185 9.63 -11.16 8.36
CA ALA A 185 10.66 -11.49 9.35
C ALA A 185 10.68 -10.47 10.50
N ARG A 186 10.57 -9.18 10.22
CA ARG A 186 10.47 -8.13 11.23
C ARG A 186 9.21 -8.23 12.07
N MET A 187 8.08 -8.63 11.47
CA MET A 187 6.84 -8.90 12.22
C MET A 187 7.00 -10.07 13.17
N LEU A 188 7.56 -11.19 12.71
CA LEU A 188 7.86 -12.35 13.56
C LEU A 188 8.74 -11.98 14.77
N HIS A 189 9.72 -11.10 14.57
CA HIS A 189 10.54 -10.59 15.66
C HIS A 189 9.76 -9.67 16.60
N HIS A 190 9.04 -8.70 16.05
CA HIS A 190 8.29 -7.70 16.83
C HIS A 190 7.20 -8.32 17.72
N TRP A 191 6.52 -9.34 17.23
CA TRP A 191 5.47 -10.06 17.98
C TRP A 191 6.00 -11.24 18.81
N SER A 192 7.32 -11.43 18.90
CA SER A 192 7.93 -12.49 19.68
C SER A 192 8.27 -12.05 21.09
N THR A 193 8.54 -13.03 21.97
CA THR A 193 9.12 -12.79 23.31
C THR A 193 10.51 -12.14 23.24
N ARG A 194 11.18 -12.20 22.07
CA ARG A 194 12.52 -11.64 21.82
C ARG A 194 12.52 -10.22 21.25
N ARG A 195 11.35 -9.54 21.22
CA ARG A 195 11.17 -8.18 20.64
C ARG A 195 12.10 -7.12 21.21
N GLN A 196 12.59 -7.30 22.44
CA GLN A 196 13.55 -6.41 23.09
C GLN A 196 15.01 -6.68 22.66
N GLY A 197 15.28 -7.85 22.06
CA GLY A 197 16.59 -8.21 21.52
C GLY A 197 16.84 -7.57 20.15
N GLN A 198 18.06 -7.75 19.65
CA GLN A 198 18.43 -7.20 18.35
C GLN A 198 17.82 -8.02 17.19
N PHE A 199 17.31 -7.32 16.18
CA PHE A 199 16.99 -7.90 14.88
C PHE A 199 18.16 -7.68 13.93
N VAL A 200 18.93 -8.73 13.66
CA VAL A 200 20.15 -8.67 12.85
C VAL A 200 19.88 -9.31 11.50
N ALA A 201 19.87 -8.50 10.44
CA ALA A 201 19.69 -8.98 9.08
C ALA A 201 21.04 -9.19 8.38
N LEU A 202 21.13 -10.27 7.62
CA LEU A 202 22.27 -10.60 6.76
C LEU A 202 21.75 -11.12 5.42
N ASN A 203 22.21 -10.53 4.32
CA ASN A 203 22.00 -11.07 2.99
C ASN A 203 23.09 -12.12 2.70
N CYS A 204 22.68 -13.35 2.33
CA CYS A 204 23.58 -14.47 2.08
C CYS A 204 24.13 -14.49 0.65
N ALA A 205 23.57 -13.68 -0.24
CA ALA A 205 24.04 -13.55 -1.61
C ALA A 205 24.98 -12.33 -1.77
N GLY A 206 25.95 -12.44 -2.67
CA GLY A 206 26.71 -11.27 -3.13
C GLY A 206 27.96 -10.91 -2.35
N LEU A 207 28.34 -11.66 -1.30
CA LEU A 207 29.62 -11.47 -0.62
C LEU A 207 30.60 -12.61 -0.95
N PRO A 208 31.90 -12.31 -1.21
CA PRO A 208 32.95 -13.33 -1.26
C PRO A 208 32.94 -14.15 0.04
N GLU A 209 33.22 -15.47 -0.06
CA GLU A 209 33.12 -16.41 1.05
C GLU A 209 33.93 -15.98 2.29
N THR A 210 35.13 -15.48 2.11
CA THR A 210 35.99 -15.00 3.21
C THR A 210 35.42 -13.79 3.94
N LEU A 211 34.80 -12.85 3.22
CA LEU A 211 34.13 -11.71 3.81
C LEU A 211 32.82 -12.12 4.51
N PHE A 212 32.09 -13.03 3.89
CA PHE A 212 30.86 -13.56 4.47
C PHE A 212 31.12 -14.27 5.79
N GLU A 213 32.18 -15.10 5.86
CA GLU A 213 32.60 -15.80 7.06
C GLU A 213 32.96 -14.82 8.20
N SER A 214 33.74 -13.79 7.87
CA SER A 214 34.12 -12.73 8.83
C SER A 214 32.91 -11.91 9.31
N GLU A 215 31.93 -11.65 8.45
CA GLU A 215 30.71 -10.94 8.83
C GLU A 215 29.83 -11.77 9.76
N ILE A 216 29.65 -13.06 9.47
CA ILE A 216 28.69 -13.91 10.19
C ILE A 216 29.25 -14.40 11.53
N PHE A 217 30.52 -14.85 11.56
CA PHE A 217 31.15 -15.42 12.77
C PHE A 217 32.02 -14.42 13.56
N GLY A 218 32.48 -13.36 12.90
CA GLY A 218 33.45 -12.43 13.46
C GLY A 218 34.89 -12.96 13.39
N HIS A 219 35.85 -12.15 13.79
CA HIS A 219 37.27 -12.51 13.81
C HIS A 219 38.03 -11.83 14.96
N GLU A 220 39.10 -12.48 15.42
CA GLU A 220 40.11 -11.89 16.30
C GLU A 220 41.15 -11.12 15.47
N ALA A 221 41.87 -10.21 16.13
CA ALA A 221 42.96 -9.49 15.48
C ALA A 221 44.05 -10.48 15.00
N GLY A 222 44.50 -10.35 13.75
CA GLY A 222 45.48 -11.24 13.14
C GLY A 222 44.94 -12.53 12.54
N ALA A 223 43.64 -12.75 12.51
CA ALA A 223 43.04 -13.98 11.98
C ALA A 223 43.28 -14.19 10.45
N PHE A 224 43.46 -13.11 9.71
CA PHE A 224 43.80 -13.13 8.27
C PHE A 224 44.52 -11.82 7.88
N THR A 225 45.07 -11.77 6.68
CA THR A 225 45.73 -10.57 6.15
C THR A 225 44.73 -9.43 6.04
N GLY A 226 44.86 -8.38 6.85
CA GLY A 226 43.92 -7.26 6.95
C GLY A 226 43.02 -7.25 8.21
N ALA A 227 43.04 -8.29 9.01
CA ALA A 227 42.36 -8.34 10.32
C ALA A 227 43.07 -7.52 11.39
N VAL A 228 43.08 -6.20 11.29
CA VAL A 228 43.81 -5.29 12.21
C VAL A 228 43.15 -5.24 13.58
N LYS A 229 41.82 -5.34 13.66
CA LYS A 229 41.04 -5.25 14.90
C LYS A 229 40.11 -6.44 15.02
N LYS A 230 39.80 -6.81 16.27
CA LYS A 230 38.73 -7.77 16.59
C LYS A 230 37.38 -7.27 16.10
N ARG A 231 36.55 -8.15 15.51
CA ARG A 231 35.18 -7.86 15.06
C ARG A 231 34.21 -8.90 15.58
N ILE A 232 33.11 -8.43 16.17
CA ILE A 232 31.98 -9.27 16.60
C ILE A 232 31.15 -9.66 15.38
N GLY A 233 30.82 -10.96 15.24
CA GLY A 233 30.03 -11.48 14.14
C GLY A 233 28.53 -11.21 14.31
N LYS A 234 27.78 -11.33 13.19
CA LYS A 234 26.32 -11.11 13.18
C LYS A 234 25.56 -12.09 14.06
N ILE A 235 25.99 -13.36 14.15
CA ILE A 235 25.36 -14.37 15.02
C ILE A 235 25.52 -13.97 16.49
N GLU A 236 26.73 -13.59 16.91
CA GLU A 236 27.00 -13.13 18.26
C GLU A 236 26.20 -11.86 18.59
N HIS A 237 26.15 -10.92 17.65
CA HIS A 237 25.37 -9.68 17.82
C HIS A 237 23.85 -9.93 17.92
N ALA A 238 23.33 -11.01 17.31
CA ALA A 238 21.92 -11.42 17.40
C ALA A 238 21.59 -12.18 18.70
N ASN A 239 22.55 -12.36 19.61
CA ASN A 239 22.32 -13.11 20.84
C ASN A 239 21.20 -12.49 21.69
N GLY A 240 20.28 -13.31 22.16
CA GLY A 240 19.05 -12.86 22.85
C GLY A 240 17.95 -12.33 21.92
N GLY A 241 18.24 -12.15 20.61
CA GLY A 241 17.35 -11.59 19.62
C GLY A 241 17.02 -12.54 18.47
N THR A 242 17.01 -12.00 17.23
CA THR A 242 16.67 -12.72 16.01
C THR A 242 17.71 -12.46 14.93
N LEU A 243 18.20 -13.53 14.32
CA LEU A 243 19.03 -13.51 13.12
C LEU A 243 18.15 -13.74 11.90
N PHE A 244 18.13 -12.80 10.97
CA PHE A 244 17.44 -12.92 9.71
C PHE A 244 18.44 -13.14 8.57
N LEU A 245 18.31 -14.29 7.88
CA LEU A 245 19.16 -14.69 6.75
C LEU A 245 18.35 -14.56 5.47
N ASP A 246 18.60 -13.50 4.71
CA ASP A 246 17.94 -13.28 3.42
C ASP A 246 18.73 -13.93 2.28
N GLU A 247 18.00 -14.41 1.25
CA GLU A 247 18.56 -15.11 0.09
C GLU A 247 19.46 -16.29 0.50
N ILE A 248 18.97 -17.14 1.43
CA ILE A 248 19.74 -18.24 2.00
C ILE A 248 20.25 -19.22 0.93
N GLU A 249 19.57 -19.33 -0.20
CA GLU A 249 19.99 -20.11 -1.36
C GLU A 249 21.35 -19.69 -1.94
N GLY A 250 21.77 -18.45 -1.70
CA GLY A 250 23.05 -17.91 -2.13
C GLY A 250 24.22 -18.20 -1.19
N MET A 251 23.98 -18.88 -0.06
CA MET A 251 25.01 -19.16 0.93
C MET A 251 26.05 -20.17 0.39
N PRO A 252 27.38 -19.87 0.44
CA PRO A 252 28.42 -20.78 0.05
C PRO A 252 28.36 -22.12 0.81
N SER A 253 28.68 -23.23 0.16
CA SER A 253 28.57 -24.59 0.74
C SER A 253 29.39 -24.79 2.01
N GLY A 254 30.58 -24.20 2.09
CA GLY A 254 31.41 -24.21 3.30
C GLY A 254 30.70 -23.51 4.50
N MET A 255 29.96 -22.44 4.22
CA MET A 255 29.21 -21.69 5.24
C MET A 255 27.95 -22.43 5.70
N GLN A 256 27.31 -23.20 4.80
CA GLN A 256 26.17 -24.05 5.18
C GLN A 256 26.54 -25.07 6.26
N VAL A 257 27.73 -25.66 6.18
CA VAL A 257 28.25 -26.61 7.20
C VAL A 257 28.45 -25.91 8.56
N LYS A 258 29.07 -24.73 8.55
CA LYS A 258 29.34 -23.97 9.77
C LYS A 258 28.03 -23.46 10.41
N LEU A 259 27.11 -22.97 9.61
CA LEU A 259 25.78 -22.55 10.10
C LEU A 259 25.01 -23.71 10.73
N LEU A 260 25.04 -24.90 10.10
CA LEU A 260 24.39 -26.09 10.64
C LEU A 260 24.92 -26.43 12.04
N ARG A 261 26.25 -26.39 12.24
CA ARG A 261 26.85 -26.60 13.56
C ARG A 261 26.34 -25.59 14.59
N VAL A 262 26.32 -24.30 14.24
CA VAL A 262 25.79 -23.25 15.12
C VAL A 262 24.34 -23.51 15.52
N LEU A 263 23.51 -23.92 14.56
CA LEU A 263 22.08 -24.23 14.81
C LEU A 263 21.90 -25.45 15.73
N GLN A 264 22.82 -26.42 15.67
CA GLN A 264 22.78 -27.64 16.48
C GLN A 264 23.39 -27.43 17.88
N GLU A 265 24.60 -26.86 17.94
CA GLU A 265 25.37 -26.75 19.15
C GLU A 265 25.09 -25.47 19.93
N ARG A 266 24.49 -24.48 19.30
CA ARG A 266 24.22 -23.15 19.89
C ARG A 266 25.47 -22.45 20.40
N THR A 267 26.61 -22.71 19.73
CA THR A 267 27.91 -22.06 19.99
C THR A 267 28.55 -21.61 18.69
N ILE A 268 29.37 -20.59 18.76
CA ILE A 268 30.19 -20.09 17.65
C ILE A 268 31.66 -20.03 18.07
N GLU A 269 32.56 -20.12 17.08
CA GLU A 269 33.96 -19.77 17.19
C GLU A 269 34.27 -18.60 16.26
N ARG A 270 34.99 -17.58 16.73
CA ARG A 270 35.47 -16.51 15.86
C ARG A 270 36.65 -16.99 15.03
N LEU A 271 36.80 -16.44 13.84
CA LEU A 271 37.99 -16.74 13.02
C LEU A 271 39.28 -16.37 13.78
N GLY A 272 40.23 -17.30 13.83
CA GLY A 272 41.49 -17.13 14.56
C GLY A 272 41.38 -17.32 16.08
N ALA A 273 40.26 -17.84 16.58
CA ALA A 273 40.08 -18.19 17.99
C ALA A 273 39.57 -19.64 18.14
N ASN A 274 39.94 -20.28 19.25
CA ASN A 274 39.44 -21.61 19.64
C ASN A 274 38.43 -21.54 20.79
N GLN A 275 37.90 -20.33 21.09
CA GLN A 275 36.96 -20.12 22.18
C GLN A 275 35.53 -20.32 21.69
N LEU A 276 34.82 -21.28 22.31
CA LEU A 276 33.40 -21.47 22.11
C LEU A 276 32.60 -20.37 22.81
N ILE A 277 31.75 -19.65 22.09
CA ILE A 277 30.89 -18.60 22.59
C ILE A 277 29.43 -19.08 22.46
N PRO A 278 28.71 -19.23 23.60
CA PRO A 278 27.30 -19.65 23.54
C PRO A 278 26.42 -18.56 22.90
N VAL A 279 25.50 -18.95 22.01
CA VAL A 279 24.59 -18.06 21.34
C VAL A 279 23.17 -18.59 21.42
N ASN A 280 22.24 -17.71 21.77
CA ASN A 280 20.81 -18.01 21.84
C ASN A 280 20.02 -17.02 21.02
N CYS A 281 20.02 -17.18 19.70
CA CYS A 281 19.22 -16.40 18.80
C CYS A 281 18.16 -17.26 18.10
N ARG A 282 17.01 -16.66 17.77
CA ARG A 282 16.03 -17.22 16.86
C ARG A 282 16.53 -17.01 15.43
N VAL A 283 16.38 -18.03 14.56
CA VAL A 283 16.78 -17.90 13.16
C VAL A 283 15.52 -17.83 12.27
N ILE A 284 15.49 -16.84 11.41
CA ILE A 284 14.50 -16.69 10.35
C ILE A 284 15.28 -16.66 9.04
N ALA A 285 15.03 -17.63 8.16
CA ALA A 285 15.64 -17.68 6.84
C ALA A 285 14.61 -17.32 5.77
N ALA A 286 15.03 -16.68 4.69
CA ALA A 286 14.19 -16.33 3.57
C ALA A 286 14.82 -16.79 2.25
N THR A 287 13.98 -17.29 1.35
CA THR A 287 14.38 -17.78 0.04
C THR A 287 13.33 -17.46 -1.03
N LYS A 288 13.76 -17.36 -2.28
CA LYS A 288 12.90 -17.28 -3.46
C LYS A 288 12.84 -18.61 -4.24
N GLU A 289 13.73 -19.55 -3.89
CA GLU A 289 13.90 -20.82 -4.59
C GLU A 289 13.45 -21.98 -3.72
N ASP A 290 13.12 -23.09 -4.35
CA ASP A 290 12.82 -24.34 -3.67
C ASP A 290 14.14 -24.97 -3.18
N LEU A 291 14.41 -24.85 -1.87
CA LEU A 291 15.64 -25.38 -1.26
C LEU A 291 15.69 -26.92 -1.28
N LEU A 292 14.55 -27.61 -1.31
CA LEU A 292 14.52 -29.07 -1.42
C LEU A 292 15.05 -29.51 -2.79
N ARG A 293 14.55 -28.89 -3.86
CA ARG A 293 15.04 -29.11 -5.22
C ARG A 293 16.54 -28.76 -5.35
N ARG A 294 16.96 -27.62 -4.77
CA ARG A 294 18.40 -27.28 -4.75
C ARG A 294 19.24 -28.29 -3.99
N SER A 295 18.67 -28.98 -3.02
CA SER A 295 19.39 -30.04 -2.30
C SER A 295 19.58 -31.29 -3.18
N GLU A 296 18.62 -31.61 -4.04
CA GLU A 296 18.73 -32.67 -5.05
C GLU A 296 19.82 -32.33 -6.08
N GLU A 297 19.97 -31.06 -6.41
CA GLU A 297 21.01 -30.52 -7.31
C GLU A 297 22.38 -30.36 -6.62
N HIS A 298 22.55 -30.74 -5.35
CA HIS A 298 23.75 -30.59 -4.52
C HIS A 298 24.22 -29.13 -4.31
N LEU A 299 23.35 -28.17 -4.55
CA LEU A 299 23.61 -26.73 -4.35
C LEU A 299 23.25 -26.24 -2.95
N PHE A 300 22.45 -27.01 -2.22
CA PHE A 300 22.08 -26.74 -0.84
C PHE A 300 22.09 -28.03 -0.02
N ARG A 301 22.46 -27.98 1.25
CA ARG A 301 22.53 -29.17 2.10
C ARG A 301 21.15 -29.54 2.62
N LEU A 302 20.77 -30.80 2.49
CA LEU A 302 19.49 -31.32 2.93
C LEU A 302 19.32 -31.27 4.47
N ASP A 303 20.40 -31.52 5.20
CA ASP A 303 20.41 -31.46 6.67
C ASP A 303 20.18 -30.04 7.21
N LEU A 304 20.75 -29.02 6.54
CA LEU A 304 20.51 -27.62 6.87
C LEU A 304 19.06 -27.21 6.53
N TYR A 305 18.54 -27.68 5.39
CA TYR A 305 17.14 -27.47 5.03
C TYR A 305 16.18 -27.93 6.12
N TYR A 306 16.29 -29.18 6.57
CA TYR A 306 15.42 -29.70 7.63
C TYR A 306 15.61 -28.98 8.98
N ARG A 307 16.80 -28.46 9.24
CA ARG A 307 17.06 -27.72 10.48
C ARG A 307 16.44 -26.32 10.47
N LEU A 308 16.37 -25.65 9.30
CA LEU A 308 15.76 -24.35 9.11
C LEU A 308 14.24 -24.41 8.91
N ASN A 309 13.74 -25.46 8.27
CA ASN A 309 12.34 -25.63 7.90
C ASN A 309 11.51 -26.28 9.02
N VAL A 310 11.55 -25.70 10.23
CA VAL A 310 10.68 -26.12 11.34
C VAL A 310 9.25 -25.61 11.09
N VAL A 311 9.13 -24.36 10.67
CA VAL A 311 7.87 -23.74 10.22
C VAL A 311 8.12 -23.04 8.89
N SER A 312 7.27 -23.30 7.90
CA SER A 312 7.33 -22.61 6.60
C SER A 312 6.20 -21.60 6.45
N LEU A 313 6.55 -20.41 5.98
CA LEU A 313 5.60 -19.37 5.60
C LEU A 313 5.76 -19.03 4.13
N ASN A 314 4.67 -19.05 3.38
CA ASN A 314 4.69 -18.69 1.96
C ASN A 314 4.01 -17.34 1.75
N ILE A 315 4.72 -16.39 1.10
CA ILE A 315 4.18 -15.09 0.76
C ILE A 315 3.72 -15.14 -0.70
N PRO A 316 2.42 -14.96 -0.96
CA PRO A 316 1.90 -14.98 -2.32
C PRO A 316 2.46 -13.80 -3.13
N PRO A 317 2.84 -14.02 -4.40
CA PRO A 317 3.24 -12.93 -5.29
C PRO A 317 2.06 -11.97 -5.54
N LEU A 318 2.37 -10.72 -5.89
CA LEU A 318 1.37 -9.66 -5.99
C LEU A 318 0.27 -9.97 -7.03
N ARG A 319 0.61 -10.67 -8.12
CA ARG A 319 -0.35 -11.12 -9.14
C ARG A 319 -1.42 -12.10 -8.64
N GLN A 320 -1.19 -12.78 -7.52
CA GLN A 320 -2.16 -13.68 -6.86
C GLN A 320 -3.05 -12.97 -5.83
N ARG A 321 -2.74 -11.71 -5.50
CA ARG A 321 -3.48 -10.86 -4.54
C ARG A 321 -3.76 -9.47 -5.13
N ARG A 322 -4.29 -9.44 -6.34
CA ARG A 322 -4.54 -8.20 -7.09
C ARG A 322 -5.47 -7.22 -6.37
N GLU A 323 -6.34 -7.73 -5.52
CA GLU A 323 -7.25 -6.94 -4.68
C GLU A 323 -6.51 -6.08 -3.64
N ASP A 324 -5.27 -6.43 -3.28
CA ASP A 324 -4.45 -5.65 -2.36
C ASP A 324 -3.70 -4.49 -3.04
N ILE A 325 -3.62 -4.47 -4.38
CA ILE A 325 -2.85 -3.49 -5.15
C ILE A 325 -3.31 -2.05 -4.89
N PRO A 326 -4.62 -1.72 -4.92
CA PRO A 326 -5.07 -0.35 -4.67
C PRO A 326 -4.68 0.17 -3.29
N GLU A 327 -4.82 -0.65 -2.24
CA GLU A 327 -4.47 -0.28 -0.87
C GLU A 327 -2.95 -0.09 -0.71
N LEU A 328 -2.15 -0.98 -1.26
CA LEU A 328 -0.69 -0.89 -1.27
C LEU A 328 -0.20 0.34 -2.03
N PHE A 329 -0.76 0.61 -3.22
CA PHE A 329 -0.38 1.75 -4.04
C PHE A 329 -0.69 3.07 -3.33
N TYR A 330 -1.92 3.22 -2.80
CA TYR A 330 -2.32 4.40 -2.04
C TYR A 330 -1.39 4.64 -0.84
N TRP A 331 -1.06 3.57 -0.10
CA TRP A 331 -0.16 3.67 1.05
C TRP A 331 1.25 4.12 0.65
N PHE A 332 1.83 3.54 -0.41
CA PHE A 332 3.15 3.95 -0.90
C PHE A 332 3.15 5.36 -1.49
N ALA A 333 2.11 5.74 -2.22
CA ALA A 333 1.97 7.08 -2.77
C ALA A 333 1.83 8.12 -1.64
N SER A 334 1.06 7.83 -0.59
CA SER A 334 0.96 8.70 0.58
C SER A 334 2.29 8.88 1.30
N GLN A 335 3.07 7.80 1.49
CA GLN A 335 4.41 7.88 2.05
C GLN A 335 5.38 8.67 1.17
N ALA A 336 5.30 8.47 -0.16
CA ALA A 336 6.12 9.22 -1.10
C ALA A 336 5.77 10.71 -1.09
N ALA A 337 4.49 11.07 -1.03
CA ALA A 337 4.02 12.45 -0.92
C ALA A 337 4.61 13.14 0.32
N GLN A 338 4.58 12.48 1.48
CA GLN A 338 5.21 12.98 2.71
C GLN A 338 6.74 13.09 2.57
N LYS A 339 7.38 12.04 2.07
CA LYS A 339 8.86 11.98 1.90
C LYS A 339 9.40 13.10 1.01
N TYR A 340 8.69 13.38 -0.09
CA TYR A 340 9.12 14.39 -1.08
C TYR A 340 8.47 15.75 -0.87
N ASN A 341 7.66 15.91 0.20
CA ASN A 341 6.92 17.13 0.51
C ASN A 341 6.10 17.63 -0.70
N ARG A 342 5.35 16.74 -1.33
CA ARG A 342 4.47 17.01 -2.48
C ARG A 342 3.04 16.63 -2.15
N PRO A 343 2.04 17.31 -2.73
CA PRO A 343 0.65 16.88 -2.63
C PRO A 343 0.50 15.48 -3.25
N LEU A 344 -0.37 14.66 -2.67
CA LEU A 344 -0.73 13.38 -3.26
C LEU A 344 -1.61 13.65 -4.49
N PRO A 345 -1.17 13.25 -5.72
CA PRO A 345 -1.99 13.43 -6.91
C PRO A 345 -3.27 12.57 -6.84
N ASP A 346 -4.30 12.98 -7.56
CA ASP A 346 -5.55 12.21 -7.63
C ASP A 346 -5.33 10.83 -8.30
N ILE A 347 -5.76 9.78 -7.61
CA ILE A 347 -5.62 8.40 -8.06
C ILE A 347 -6.89 7.99 -8.78
N SER A 348 -6.90 8.12 -10.11
CA SER A 348 -8.07 7.81 -10.92
C SER A 348 -8.44 6.31 -10.90
N PRO A 349 -9.74 5.96 -11.04
CA PRO A 349 -10.17 4.56 -11.17
C PRO A 349 -9.52 3.83 -12.35
N MET A 350 -9.22 4.55 -13.43
CA MET A 350 -8.53 4.00 -14.60
C MET A 350 -7.09 3.58 -14.27
N LEU A 351 -6.36 4.39 -13.50
CA LEU A 351 -5.03 4.04 -13.00
C LEU A 351 -5.09 2.78 -12.14
N LEU A 352 -6.04 2.68 -11.21
CA LEU A 352 -6.20 1.51 -10.36
C LEU A 352 -6.50 0.24 -11.16
N ALA A 353 -7.39 0.32 -12.15
CA ALA A 353 -7.70 -0.81 -13.03
C ALA A 353 -6.45 -1.25 -13.82
N TRP A 354 -5.67 -0.30 -14.32
CA TRP A 354 -4.41 -0.59 -15.01
C TRP A 354 -3.40 -1.26 -14.06
N LEU A 355 -3.20 -0.73 -12.85
CA LEU A 355 -2.30 -1.32 -11.86
C LEU A 355 -2.69 -2.77 -11.53
N GLN A 356 -3.99 -3.06 -11.40
CA GLN A 356 -4.49 -4.41 -11.13
C GLN A 356 -4.33 -5.37 -12.33
N SER A 357 -4.24 -4.86 -13.56
CA SER A 357 -4.04 -5.68 -14.75
C SER A 357 -2.60 -6.16 -14.96
N GLN A 358 -1.63 -5.50 -14.32
CA GLN A 358 -0.20 -5.78 -14.49
C GLN A 358 0.23 -7.09 -13.81
N SER A 359 1.32 -7.69 -14.29
CA SER A 359 1.87 -8.95 -13.77
C SER A 359 2.80 -8.78 -12.56
N TRP A 360 3.38 -7.60 -12.38
CA TRP A 360 4.27 -7.22 -11.28
C TRP A 360 5.41 -8.22 -11.01
N PRO A 361 6.34 -8.44 -11.94
CA PRO A 361 7.46 -9.35 -11.72
C PRO A 361 8.36 -8.96 -10.54
N GLY A 362 8.50 -7.66 -10.25
CA GLY A 362 9.18 -7.13 -9.07
C GLY A 362 8.29 -7.01 -7.82
N ASN A 363 7.04 -7.51 -7.89
CA ASN A 363 6.09 -7.56 -6.79
C ASN A 363 5.87 -6.17 -6.11
N VAL A 364 5.83 -6.15 -4.78
CA VAL A 364 5.58 -4.93 -3.99
C VAL A 364 6.72 -3.91 -4.13
N ARG A 365 7.96 -4.36 -4.39
CA ARG A 365 9.09 -3.44 -4.61
C ARG A 365 8.89 -2.61 -5.88
N GLU A 366 8.43 -3.23 -6.95
CA GLU A 366 8.10 -2.57 -8.21
C GLU A 366 6.89 -1.64 -8.06
N LEU A 367 5.83 -2.08 -7.37
CA LEU A 367 4.66 -1.26 -7.09
C LEU A 367 5.02 -0.01 -6.27
N LYS A 368 5.88 -0.14 -5.25
CA LYS A 368 6.39 0.99 -4.47
C LYS A 368 7.15 1.98 -5.33
N HIS A 369 8.04 1.51 -6.21
CA HIS A 369 8.76 2.37 -7.14
C HIS A 369 7.81 3.12 -8.07
N ASN A 370 6.80 2.44 -8.61
CA ASN A 370 5.76 3.07 -9.44
C ASN A 370 4.98 4.14 -8.66
N ALA A 371 4.65 3.90 -7.38
CA ALA A 371 3.98 4.88 -6.54
C ALA A 371 4.86 6.11 -6.26
N GLU A 372 6.18 5.93 -6.05
CA GLU A 372 7.13 7.04 -5.94
C GLU A 372 7.20 7.86 -7.25
N CYS A 373 7.31 7.19 -8.40
CA CYS A 373 7.31 7.83 -9.72
C CYS A 373 5.98 8.59 -9.97
N PHE A 374 4.85 8.04 -9.55
CA PHE A 374 3.55 8.70 -9.67
C PHE A 374 3.52 10.05 -8.94
N VAL A 375 3.93 10.08 -7.68
CA VAL A 375 3.97 11.31 -6.88
C VAL A 375 4.97 12.33 -7.43
N LEU A 376 6.06 11.88 -8.03
CA LEU A 376 7.06 12.74 -8.66
C LEU A 376 6.64 13.24 -10.05
N GLY A 377 5.51 12.76 -10.61
CA GLY A 377 5.06 13.10 -11.96
C GLY A 377 5.91 12.45 -13.07
N LEU A 378 6.62 11.35 -12.74
CA LEU A 378 7.53 10.64 -13.66
C LEU A 378 6.89 9.40 -14.29
N LEU A 379 5.65 9.07 -13.99
CA LEU A 379 4.89 7.98 -14.62
C LEU A 379 4.48 8.41 -16.05
N THR A 380 5.45 8.44 -16.96
CA THR A 380 5.27 8.94 -18.33
C THR A 380 4.55 7.97 -19.27
N HIS A 381 4.27 6.74 -18.88
CA HIS A 381 3.73 5.74 -19.81
C HIS A 381 2.24 5.39 -19.66
N HIS A 382 1.52 5.97 -18.70
CA HIS A 382 0.10 5.66 -18.50
C HIS A 382 -0.72 6.83 -17.93
N GLN A 383 -0.31 8.07 -18.19
CA GLN A 383 -1.37 9.07 -18.23
C GLN A 383 -2.28 8.67 -19.39
N PRO A 384 -3.60 8.48 -19.18
CA PRO A 384 -4.51 8.71 -20.29
C PRO A 384 -4.08 10.08 -20.82
N VAL A 385 -3.75 10.14 -22.11
CA VAL A 385 -3.45 11.39 -22.79
C VAL A 385 -4.40 12.40 -22.19
N PRO A 386 -3.93 13.51 -21.54
CA PRO A 386 -4.87 14.51 -21.10
C PRO A 386 -5.68 14.78 -22.35
N MET A 387 -6.99 14.60 -22.28
CA MET A 387 -7.89 15.02 -23.35
C MET A 387 -7.71 16.53 -23.39
N THR A 388 -6.63 16.97 -24.05
CA THR A 388 -6.53 18.34 -24.53
C THR A 388 -7.84 18.59 -25.21
N GLN A 389 -8.53 19.59 -24.71
CA GLN A 389 -9.75 20.16 -25.24
C GLN A 389 -9.78 20.08 -26.78
N GLN A 390 -10.22 18.98 -27.31
CA GLN A 390 -10.61 18.83 -28.68
C GLN A 390 -11.80 17.87 -28.68
N GLU A 391 -12.93 18.49 -28.83
CA GLU A 391 -14.18 17.99 -29.37
C GLU A 391 -14.79 16.74 -28.69
N GLU A 392 -16.03 16.86 -28.32
CA GLU A 392 -17.01 15.85 -27.94
C GLU A 392 -16.87 14.54 -28.77
N SER A 393 -15.84 13.76 -28.47
CA SER A 393 -15.67 12.44 -29.07
C SER A 393 -16.58 11.47 -28.33
N GLY A 394 -17.76 11.26 -28.88
CA GLY A 394 -18.76 10.30 -28.38
C GLY A 394 -18.15 8.90 -28.17
N LEU A 395 -18.85 8.04 -27.43
CA LEU A 395 -18.46 6.67 -27.10
C LEU A 395 -17.86 5.88 -28.29
N THR A 396 -18.37 6.09 -29.49
CA THR A 396 -17.88 5.46 -30.73
C THR A 396 -16.42 5.78 -31.03
N ALA A 397 -15.99 7.02 -30.87
CA ALA A 397 -14.61 7.42 -31.12
C ALA A 397 -13.63 6.85 -30.06
N CYS A 398 -14.07 6.75 -28.81
CA CYS A 398 -13.27 6.09 -27.75
C CYS A 398 -13.10 4.58 -28.03
N ILE A 399 -14.17 3.91 -28.47
CA ILE A 399 -14.12 2.48 -28.84
C ILE A 399 -13.20 2.30 -30.06
N ASP A 400 -13.29 3.15 -31.06
CA ASP A 400 -12.46 3.10 -32.26
C ASP A 400 -10.97 3.31 -31.94
N ALA A 401 -10.63 4.25 -31.06
CA ALA A 401 -9.27 4.48 -30.61
C ALA A 401 -8.69 3.28 -29.83
N PHE A 402 -9.49 2.69 -28.94
CA PHE A 402 -9.11 1.49 -28.20
C PHE A 402 -8.91 0.28 -29.13
N GLU A 403 -9.84 0.07 -30.06
CA GLU A 403 -9.79 -1.01 -31.04
C GLU A 403 -8.53 -0.90 -31.91
N LYS A 404 -8.22 0.31 -32.41
CA LYS A 404 -7.00 0.59 -33.18
C LYS A 404 -5.76 0.20 -32.41
N LYS A 405 -5.60 0.68 -31.17
CA LYS A 405 -4.44 0.42 -30.32
C LYS A 405 -4.27 -1.07 -30.05
N LEU A 406 -5.37 -1.79 -29.74
CA LEU A 406 -5.32 -3.23 -29.48
C LEU A 406 -4.84 -4.01 -30.71
N ILE A 407 -5.30 -3.66 -31.91
CA ILE A 407 -4.87 -4.30 -33.15
C ILE A 407 -3.38 -4.00 -33.43
N GLU A 408 -2.90 -2.78 -33.24
CA GLU A 408 -1.51 -2.39 -33.41
C GLU A 408 -0.58 -3.15 -32.46
N ASP A 409 -0.94 -3.27 -31.18
CA ASP A 409 -0.17 -3.99 -30.16
C ASP A 409 -0.08 -5.49 -30.50
N MET A 410 -1.18 -6.08 -30.95
CA MET A 410 -1.19 -7.48 -31.39
C MET A 410 -0.36 -7.70 -32.66
N LEU A 411 -0.36 -6.75 -33.61
CA LEU A 411 0.50 -6.84 -34.80
C LEU A 411 1.99 -6.72 -34.46
N ARG A 412 2.35 -5.91 -33.47
CA ARG A 412 3.74 -5.87 -32.95
C ARG A 412 4.16 -7.21 -32.37
N GLN A 413 3.30 -7.84 -31.55
CA GLN A 413 3.58 -9.14 -30.95
C GLN A 413 3.67 -10.28 -31.97
N THR A 414 2.95 -10.17 -33.08
CA THR A 414 2.91 -11.19 -34.14
C THR A 414 3.77 -10.86 -35.35
N GLU A 415 4.65 -9.86 -35.22
CA GLU A 415 5.55 -9.43 -36.30
C GLU A 415 4.83 -9.17 -37.65
N GLY A 416 3.65 -8.58 -37.57
CA GLY A 416 2.84 -8.26 -38.75
C GLY A 416 2.14 -9.46 -39.41
N GLN A 417 2.08 -10.63 -38.76
CA GLN A 417 1.39 -11.83 -39.29
C GLN A 417 -0.11 -11.76 -39.04
N VAL A 418 -0.86 -11.23 -40.01
CA VAL A 418 -2.32 -11.02 -39.91
C VAL A 418 -3.09 -12.29 -39.56
N SER A 419 -2.64 -13.47 -40.03
CA SER A 419 -3.30 -14.74 -39.74
C SER A 419 -3.18 -15.15 -38.28
N LEU A 420 -2.05 -14.89 -37.68
CA LEU A 420 -1.78 -15.17 -36.25
C LEU A 420 -2.50 -14.15 -35.37
N THR A 421 -2.47 -12.87 -35.76
CA THR A 421 -3.22 -11.78 -35.09
C THR A 421 -4.70 -12.07 -35.06
N ALA A 422 -5.30 -12.51 -36.18
CA ALA A 422 -6.73 -12.86 -36.23
C ALA A 422 -7.08 -14.03 -35.27
N ARG A 423 -6.19 -15.02 -35.14
CA ARG A 423 -6.38 -16.14 -34.23
C ARG A 423 -6.30 -15.67 -32.75
N LEU A 424 -5.32 -14.85 -32.40
CA LEU A 424 -5.16 -14.34 -31.04
C LEU A 424 -6.29 -13.42 -30.60
N LEU A 425 -6.78 -12.58 -31.52
CA LEU A 425 -7.94 -11.73 -31.28
C LEU A 425 -9.27 -12.46 -31.40
N GLN A 426 -9.26 -13.77 -31.72
CA GLN A 426 -10.47 -14.57 -31.95
C GLN A 426 -11.44 -13.98 -32.97
N LEU A 427 -10.89 -13.34 -34.01
CA LEU A 427 -11.66 -12.69 -35.07
C LEU A 427 -11.53 -13.46 -36.39
N PRO A 428 -12.61 -13.52 -37.21
CA PRO A 428 -12.50 -13.98 -38.61
C PRO A 428 -11.50 -13.09 -39.36
N ARG A 429 -10.68 -13.68 -40.23
CA ARG A 429 -9.69 -12.92 -41.02
C ARG A 429 -10.30 -11.74 -41.77
N LYS A 430 -11.50 -11.93 -42.38
CA LYS A 430 -12.21 -10.89 -43.13
C LYS A 430 -12.53 -9.69 -42.21
N THR A 431 -13.03 -9.95 -41.00
CA THR A 431 -13.34 -8.90 -40.02
C THR A 431 -12.10 -8.14 -39.59
N LEU A 432 -10.96 -8.83 -39.43
CA LEU A 432 -9.70 -8.15 -39.10
C LEU A 432 -9.21 -7.26 -40.26
N TYR A 433 -9.33 -7.71 -41.51
CA TYR A 433 -9.00 -6.88 -42.69
C TYR A 433 -9.91 -5.64 -42.77
N ASP A 434 -11.22 -5.76 -42.53
CA ASP A 434 -12.13 -4.63 -42.51
C ASP A 434 -11.74 -3.61 -41.42
N LYS A 435 -11.33 -4.08 -40.23
CA LYS A 435 -10.86 -3.23 -39.16
C LYS A 435 -9.48 -2.58 -39.46
N LEU A 436 -8.55 -3.30 -40.08
CA LEU A 436 -7.27 -2.75 -40.54
C LEU A 436 -7.49 -1.61 -41.53
N ASN A 437 -8.43 -1.80 -42.49
CA ASN A 437 -8.77 -0.76 -43.44
C ASN A 437 -9.46 0.43 -42.78
N LYS A 438 -10.41 0.18 -41.86
CA LYS A 438 -11.11 1.23 -41.11
C LYS A 438 -10.12 2.12 -40.33
N HIS A 439 -9.14 1.54 -39.71
CA HIS A 439 -8.14 2.26 -38.87
C HIS A 439 -6.88 2.65 -39.62
N GLN A 440 -6.80 2.40 -40.93
CA GLN A 440 -5.64 2.68 -41.79
C GLN A 440 -4.32 2.07 -41.29
N ILE A 441 -4.39 0.86 -40.70
CA ILE A 441 -3.26 0.14 -40.16
C ILE A 441 -2.64 -0.73 -41.29
N GLN A 442 -1.35 -0.56 -41.52
CA GLN A 442 -0.58 -1.35 -42.49
C GLN A 442 0.23 -2.44 -41.78
N PRO A 443 -0.13 -3.73 -41.90
CA PRO A 443 0.57 -4.81 -41.20
C PRO A 443 2.04 -4.95 -41.59
N GLN A 444 2.40 -4.45 -42.77
CA GLN A 444 3.78 -4.51 -43.31
C GLN A 444 4.80 -3.73 -42.47
N VAL A 445 4.37 -2.64 -41.82
CA VAL A 445 5.20 -1.78 -40.96
C VAL A 445 5.67 -2.51 -39.71
N TYR A 446 5.00 -3.58 -39.32
CA TYR A 446 5.29 -4.37 -38.12
C TYR A 446 6.09 -5.65 -38.41
N ARG A 447 6.57 -5.86 -39.66
CA ARG A 447 7.44 -6.97 -40.00
C ARG A 447 8.90 -6.60 -39.70
N PRO A 448 9.69 -7.54 -39.13
CA PRO A 448 11.13 -7.29 -38.99
C PRO A 448 11.75 -7.07 -40.39
N GLU A 449 12.60 -6.06 -40.50
CA GLU A 449 13.39 -5.85 -41.69
C GLU A 449 14.18 -7.13 -42.01
N SER A 450 13.92 -7.72 -43.16
CA SER A 450 14.68 -8.85 -43.64
C SER A 450 16.11 -8.37 -43.87
N SER A 451 17.04 -8.79 -43.01
CA SER A 451 18.47 -8.63 -43.19
C SER A 451 18.85 -9.26 -44.53
N SER A 452 19.19 -8.39 -45.46
CA SER A 452 19.84 -8.77 -46.74
C SER A 452 21.30 -9.07 -46.48
#